data_d6285ca45811811fc8e56152580c84f3
#
_entry.id   d6285ca45811811fc8e56152580c84f3
#
_cell.length_a   1.000
_cell.length_b   1.000
_cell.length_c   1.000
_cell.angle_alpha   90.00
_cell.angle_beta   90.00
_cell.angle_gamma   90.00
#
_symmetry.space_group_name_H-M   'P 1'
#
loop_
_entity.id
_entity.type
_entity.pdbx_description
1 polymer ?
#
loop_
_entity_poly.entity_id
_entity_poly.type
_entity_poly.pdbx_seq_one_letter_code
_entity_poly.pdbx_strand_id
1 'polypeptide(L)'
;SPLTVVALPDFLIDHFPLKSTAEFVRLDGLTCDRRDLSQLQAVTEWLSVHLGDGETAYMITDDMLYNPGHLRNCLLPEQPLDGKLPDSFSVPGTHNFPMSFFEAKYVLTADPFPLSYASPTELGHRLNAKFLELRDSTHQQVATFDMGNGTVFTIWERTAPVTREEVETYLHE
;
A
#
# COMPACT_ATOMS: atom_id res chain seq x y z
N SER A 1 2.10 -6.00 25.48
CA SER A 1 3.38 -6.68 25.78
C SER A 1 4.25 -6.55 24.56
N PRO A 2 5.49 -6.05 24.67
CA PRO A 2 6.39 -6.03 23.52
C PRO A 2 6.58 -7.48 23.09
N LEU A 3 6.32 -7.77 21.83
CA LEU A 3 6.73 -9.01 21.18
C LEU A 3 8.25 -9.08 21.34
N THR A 4 8.69 -9.92 22.26
CA THR A 4 10.09 -10.24 22.39
C THR A 4 10.42 -11.04 21.13
N VAL A 5 11.00 -10.38 20.14
CA VAL A 5 11.62 -11.06 19.02
C VAL A 5 12.71 -11.92 19.64
N VAL A 6 12.47 -13.22 19.72
CA VAL A 6 13.49 -14.17 20.15
C VAL A 6 14.58 -14.09 19.09
N ALA A 7 15.65 -13.39 19.39
CA ALA A 7 16.83 -13.42 18.55
C ALA A 7 17.22 -14.89 18.41
N LEU A 8 17.19 -15.37 17.16
CA LEU A 8 17.70 -16.73 16.87
C LEU A 8 19.14 -16.77 17.42
N PRO A 9 19.48 -17.78 18.21
CA PRO A 9 20.84 -17.90 18.73
C PRO A 9 21.84 -17.82 17.57
N ASP A 10 22.91 -17.06 17.75
CA ASP A 10 23.93 -16.82 16.71
C ASP A 10 24.46 -18.13 16.10
N PHE A 11 24.46 -19.23 16.86
CA PHE A 11 24.83 -20.55 16.39
C PHE A 11 23.91 -21.09 15.29
N LEU A 12 22.60 -20.77 15.31
CA LEU A 12 21.65 -21.20 14.27
C LEU A 12 21.84 -20.36 12.99
N ILE A 13 22.27 -19.12 13.13
CA ILE A 13 22.57 -18.22 12.00
C ILE A 13 23.81 -18.71 11.24
N ASP A 14 24.80 -19.21 11.97
CA ASP A 14 26.09 -19.63 11.38
C ASP A 14 26.03 -21.03 10.74
N HIS A 15 25.12 -21.90 11.16
CA HIS A 15 25.04 -23.30 10.71
C HIS A 15 23.98 -23.58 9.65
N PHE A 16 23.08 -22.64 9.38
CA PHE A 16 22.09 -22.77 8.33
C PHE A 16 22.37 -21.75 7.22
N PRO A 17 22.22 -22.11 5.92
CA PRO A 17 22.37 -21.18 4.80
C PRO A 17 21.21 -20.16 4.73
N LEU A 18 20.75 -19.72 5.90
CA LEU A 18 19.64 -18.79 6.10
C LEU A 18 20.14 -17.39 6.49
N LYS A 19 21.42 -17.07 6.20
CA LYS A 19 21.93 -15.72 6.47
C LYS A 19 21.03 -14.63 5.91
N SER A 20 20.50 -14.84 4.70
CA SER A 20 19.56 -13.91 4.09
C SER A 20 18.22 -13.85 4.82
N THR A 21 17.74 -14.98 5.33
CA THR A 21 16.49 -15.04 6.09
C THR A 21 16.65 -14.46 7.49
N ALA A 22 17.82 -14.66 8.11
CA ALA A 22 18.12 -14.06 9.42
C ALA A 22 18.35 -12.56 9.32
N GLU A 23 18.91 -12.06 8.22
CA GLU A 23 18.98 -10.64 7.91
C GLU A 23 17.58 -10.06 7.64
N PHE A 24 16.73 -10.81 6.96
CA PHE A 24 15.33 -10.44 6.74
C PHE A 24 14.55 -10.40 8.07
N VAL A 25 14.75 -11.36 8.96
CA VAL A 25 14.16 -11.36 10.31
C VAL A 25 14.75 -10.24 11.17
N ARG A 26 16.01 -9.87 11.00
CA ARG A 26 16.59 -8.67 11.62
C ARG A 26 16.01 -7.38 11.07
N LEU A 27 15.72 -7.34 9.78
CA LEU A 27 15.01 -6.21 9.15
C LEU A 27 13.56 -6.14 9.64
N ASP A 28 12.87 -7.27 9.83
CA ASP A 28 11.57 -7.32 10.48
C ASP A 28 11.64 -6.85 11.95
N GLY A 29 12.70 -7.18 12.66
CA GLY A 29 12.95 -6.64 13.99
C GLY A 29 13.18 -5.11 13.99
N LEU A 30 13.74 -4.57 12.91
CA LEU A 30 13.86 -3.12 12.70
C LEU A 30 12.53 -2.49 12.28
N THR A 31 11.68 -3.23 11.58
CA THR A 31 10.32 -2.77 11.24
C THR A 31 9.38 -2.76 12.44
N CYS A 32 9.69 -3.47 13.51
CA CYS A 32 8.93 -3.38 14.78
C CYS A 32 9.08 -2.02 15.48
N ASP A 33 10.07 -1.22 15.12
CA ASP A 33 10.23 0.16 15.59
C ASP A 33 9.75 1.17 14.53
N ARG A 34 8.69 0.82 13.80
CA ARG A 34 8.05 1.73 12.85
C ARG A 34 7.48 2.93 13.60
N ARG A 35 8.14 4.07 13.44
CA ARG A 35 7.68 5.35 14.02
C ARG A 35 6.34 5.81 13.46
N ASP A 36 5.96 5.31 12.29
CA ASP A 36 4.73 5.62 11.57
C ASP A 36 3.59 4.61 11.80
N LEU A 37 3.75 3.66 12.72
CA LEU A 37 2.72 2.64 12.95
C LEU A 37 1.37 3.24 13.37
N SER A 38 1.39 4.25 14.25
CA SER A 38 0.16 4.92 14.67
C SER A 38 -0.55 5.65 13.52
N GLN A 39 0.21 6.17 12.58
CA GLN A 39 -0.33 6.81 11.38
C GLN A 39 -0.94 5.77 10.41
N LEU A 40 -0.27 4.63 10.21
CA LEU A 40 -0.84 3.52 9.44
C LEU A 40 -2.13 3.00 10.06
N GLN A 41 -2.17 2.88 11.39
CA GLN A 41 -3.39 2.51 12.12
C GLN A 41 -4.50 3.53 11.89
N ALA A 42 -4.19 4.84 11.96
CA ALA A 42 -5.16 5.89 11.69
C ALA A 42 -5.72 5.84 10.26
N VAL A 43 -4.87 5.56 9.26
CA VAL A 43 -5.33 5.33 7.87
C VAL A 43 -6.26 4.12 7.79
N THR A 44 -5.88 3.01 8.43
CA THR A 44 -6.68 1.77 8.43
C THR A 44 -8.02 1.96 9.14
N GLU A 45 -8.03 2.62 10.30
CA GLU A 45 -9.26 2.95 11.04
C GLU A 45 -10.17 3.85 10.19
N TRP A 46 -9.61 4.88 9.55
CA TRP A 46 -10.37 5.75 8.69
C TRP A 46 -11.05 4.98 7.56
N LEU A 47 -10.29 4.16 6.83
CA LEU A 47 -10.83 3.33 5.75
C LEU A 47 -11.89 2.34 6.25
N SER A 48 -11.66 1.72 7.40
CA SER A 48 -12.59 0.74 7.96
C SER A 48 -13.95 1.32 8.30
N VAL A 49 -13.98 2.59 8.70
CA VAL A 49 -15.23 3.32 9.02
C VAL A 49 -15.95 3.80 7.76
N HIS A 50 -15.20 4.15 6.70
CA HIS A 50 -15.78 4.79 5.50
C HIS A 50 -16.06 3.80 4.36
N LEU A 51 -15.48 2.58 4.41
CA LEU A 51 -15.78 1.51 3.45
C LEU A 51 -16.97 0.68 3.92
N GLY A 52 -18.04 0.78 3.18
CA GLY A 52 -19.22 -0.10 3.34
C GLY A 52 -18.96 -1.55 2.92
N ASP A 53 -20.01 -2.37 3.01
CA ASP A 53 -19.96 -3.74 2.53
C ASP A 53 -19.83 -3.79 1.00
N GLY A 54 -18.84 -4.55 0.52
CA GLY A 54 -18.55 -4.67 -0.90
C GLY A 54 -17.81 -3.48 -1.53
N GLU A 55 -17.57 -2.41 -0.77
CA GLU A 55 -16.73 -1.29 -1.22
C GLU A 55 -15.25 -1.60 -1.00
N THR A 56 -14.41 -1.12 -1.92
CA THR A 56 -12.96 -1.34 -1.88
C THR A 56 -12.19 -0.03 -1.93
N ALA A 57 -10.95 -0.06 -1.44
CA ALA A 57 -9.97 0.97 -1.69
C ALA A 57 -8.81 0.39 -2.51
N TYR A 58 -8.12 1.23 -3.24
CA TYR A 58 -6.91 0.87 -3.99
C TYR A 58 -5.74 1.75 -3.56
N MET A 59 -4.62 1.15 -3.22
CA MET A 59 -3.41 1.88 -2.87
C MET A 59 -2.43 1.85 -4.03
N ILE A 60 -2.13 3.02 -4.59
CA ILE A 60 -1.12 3.15 -5.64
C ILE A 60 0.25 3.18 -4.97
N THR A 61 1.01 2.10 -5.11
CA THR A 61 2.32 1.94 -4.49
C THR A 61 3.18 0.94 -5.24
N ASP A 62 4.50 1.10 -5.15
CA ASP A 62 5.52 0.12 -5.55
C ASP A 62 6.52 -0.08 -4.38
N ASP A 63 6.05 0.07 -3.14
CA ASP A 63 6.89 0.09 -1.96
C ASP A 63 6.66 -1.12 -1.04
N MET A 64 7.75 -1.64 -0.46
CA MET A 64 7.64 -2.72 0.53
C MET A 64 7.15 -2.24 1.89
N LEU A 65 7.46 -0.99 2.26
CA LEU A 65 7.11 -0.45 3.57
C LEU A 65 5.69 0.11 3.58
N TYR A 66 5.23 0.62 2.44
CA TYR A 66 3.90 1.20 2.26
C TYR A 66 3.13 0.39 1.22
N ASN A 67 2.50 -0.68 1.66
CA ASN A 67 1.74 -1.58 0.81
C ASN A 67 0.41 -2.00 1.46
N PRO A 68 -0.54 -2.51 0.67
CA PRO A 68 -1.83 -2.94 1.19
C PRO A 68 -1.75 -3.97 2.32
N GLY A 69 -0.78 -4.87 2.27
CA GLY A 69 -0.58 -5.89 3.30
C GLY A 69 -0.28 -5.28 4.67
N HIS A 70 0.53 -4.22 4.73
CA HIS A 70 0.82 -3.53 5.98
C HIS A 70 -0.41 -2.83 6.55
N LEU A 71 -1.22 -2.15 5.71
CA LEU A 71 -2.46 -1.53 6.16
C LEU A 71 -3.46 -2.58 6.66
N ARG A 72 -3.62 -3.71 5.96
CA ARG A 72 -4.52 -4.80 6.41
C ARG A 72 -4.11 -5.37 7.76
N ASN A 73 -2.81 -5.44 8.04
CA ASN A 73 -2.25 -6.14 9.20
C ASN A 73 -1.88 -5.23 10.37
N CYS A 74 -1.92 -3.90 10.23
CA CYS A 74 -1.48 -3.01 11.32
C CYS A 74 -2.43 -2.96 12.53
N LEU A 75 -3.67 -3.47 12.39
CA LEU A 75 -4.67 -3.61 13.45
C LEU A 75 -4.97 -5.09 13.73
N LEU A 76 -3.95 -5.92 13.84
CA LEU A 76 -4.15 -7.32 14.24
C LEU A 76 -4.71 -7.43 15.68
N PRO A 77 -5.62 -8.38 15.93
CA PRO A 77 -6.12 -9.45 15.05
C PRO A 77 -7.35 -9.08 14.19
N GLU A 78 -7.90 -7.89 14.32
CA GLU A 78 -9.22 -7.51 13.76
C GLU A 78 -9.26 -7.47 12.23
N GLN A 79 -8.15 -7.11 11.58
CA GLN A 79 -8.00 -7.02 10.11
C GLN A 79 -9.22 -6.40 9.37
N PRO A 80 -9.65 -5.19 9.73
CA PRO A 80 -10.91 -4.62 9.23
C PRO A 80 -10.92 -4.33 7.74
N LEU A 81 -9.75 -4.34 7.07
CA LEU A 81 -9.60 -4.13 5.64
C LEU A 81 -9.41 -5.43 4.84
N ASP A 82 -9.57 -6.60 5.50
CA ASP A 82 -9.48 -7.86 4.75
C ASP A 82 -10.57 -7.93 3.68
N GLY A 83 -10.18 -8.29 2.46
CA GLY A 83 -11.05 -8.27 1.28
C GLY A 83 -11.43 -6.87 0.74
N LYS A 84 -11.15 -5.78 1.47
CA LYS A 84 -11.47 -4.40 1.07
C LYS A 84 -10.30 -3.63 0.45
N LEU A 85 -9.09 -4.09 0.65
CA LEU A 85 -7.86 -3.47 0.13
C LEU A 85 -7.06 -4.52 -0.64
N PRO A 86 -7.28 -4.70 -1.94
CA PRO A 86 -6.56 -5.68 -2.76
C PRO A 86 -5.07 -5.37 -2.86
N ASP A 87 -4.28 -6.38 -3.16
CA ASP A 87 -2.86 -6.20 -3.43
C ASP A 87 -2.67 -5.38 -4.71
N SER A 88 -1.84 -4.35 -4.62
CA SER A 88 -1.52 -3.43 -5.71
C SER A 88 -0.21 -3.77 -6.42
N PHE A 89 0.50 -4.82 -5.98
CA PHE A 89 1.73 -5.24 -6.63
C PHE A 89 1.48 -5.85 -8.01
N SER A 90 2.17 -5.31 -8.99
CA SER A 90 2.35 -6.02 -10.26
C SER A 90 3.32 -7.18 -10.04
N VAL A 91 2.87 -8.41 -10.23
CA VAL A 91 3.78 -9.56 -10.27
C VAL A 91 4.73 -9.37 -11.46
N PRO A 92 6.07 -9.46 -11.27
CA PRO A 92 7.01 -9.36 -12.38
C PRO A 92 6.63 -10.29 -13.53
N GLY A 93 6.50 -9.74 -14.73
CA GLY A 93 6.11 -10.50 -15.94
C GLY A 93 4.62 -10.54 -16.24
N THR A 94 3.76 -9.95 -15.41
CA THR A 94 2.36 -9.72 -15.76
C THR A 94 2.17 -8.27 -16.19
N HIS A 95 1.70 -8.07 -17.44
CA HIS A 95 1.38 -6.74 -17.97
C HIS A 95 -0.10 -6.37 -17.76
N ASN A 96 -0.74 -6.97 -16.77
CA ASN A 96 -2.16 -6.75 -16.54
C ASN A 96 -2.34 -5.47 -15.72
N PHE A 97 -3.10 -4.54 -16.28
CA PHE A 97 -3.54 -3.36 -15.53
C PHE A 97 -4.45 -3.80 -14.36
N PRO A 98 -4.26 -3.23 -13.16
CA PRO A 98 -5.06 -3.61 -12.00
C PRO A 98 -6.49 -3.08 -12.12
N MET A 99 -7.42 -3.90 -12.59
CA MET A 99 -8.83 -3.51 -12.76
C MET A 99 -9.48 -3.07 -11.45
N SER A 100 -9.02 -3.60 -10.32
CA SER A 100 -9.44 -3.19 -8.97
C SER A 100 -9.22 -1.69 -8.68
N PHE A 101 -8.35 -1.01 -9.42
CA PHE A 101 -8.21 0.45 -9.36
C PHE A 101 -9.49 1.16 -9.81
N PHE A 102 -10.13 0.69 -10.87
CA PHE A 102 -11.38 1.29 -11.38
C PHE A 102 -12.59 0.95 -10.50
N GLU A 103 -12.55 -0.18 -9.80
CA GLU A 103 -13.63 -0.63 -8.92
C GLU A 103 -13.59 0.04 -7.54
N ALA A 104 -12.45 0.66 -7.21
CA ALA A 104 -12.23 1.25 -5.89
C ALA A 104 -13.06 2.52 -5.69
N LYS A 105 -13.72 2.59 -4.51
CA LYS A 105 -14.36 3.82 -4.03
C LYS A 105 -13.32 4.84 -3.59
N TYR A 106 -12.26 4.38 -2.93
CA TYR A 106 -11.17 5.24 -2.49
C TYR A 106 -9.86 4.84 -3.15
N VAL A 107 -9.09 5.85 -3.55
CA VAL A 107 -7.71 5.67 -4.02
C VAL A 107 -6.77 6.32 -3.02
N LEU A 108 -5.73 5.60 -2.62
CA LEU A 108 -4.66 6.10 -1.76
C LEU A 108 -3.43 6.39 -2.58
N THR A 109 -2.87 7.58 -2.39
CA THR A 109 -1.57 7.99 -2.95
C THR A 109 -0.63 8.39 -1.83
N ALA A 110 0.67 8.33 -2.10
CA ALA A 110 1.71 8.82 -1.21
C ALA A 110 2.57 9.87 -1.92
N ASP A 111 2.93 10.93 -1.21
CA ASP A 111 3.83 11.98 -1.68
C ASP A 111 4.95 12.19 -0.63
N PRO A 112 6.25 12.10 -1.02
CA PRO A 112 6.72 11.63 -2.32
C PRO A 112 6.28 10.20 -2.62
N PHE A 113 6.14 9.85 -3.92
CA PHE A 113 5.83 8.46 -4.30
C PHE A 113 6.96 7.54 -3.86
N PRO A 114 6.71 6.58 -2.96
CA PRO A 114 7.78 5.78 -2.40
C PRO A 114 8.26 4.74 -3.41
N LEU A 115 9.58 4.74 -3.64
CA LEU A 115 10.27 3.82 -4.54
C LEU A 115 11.22 2.96 -3.71
N SER A 116 10.78 1.79 -3.26
CA SER A 116 11.67 0.81 -2.61
C SER A 116 12.35 -0.12 -3.59
N TYR A 117 11.79 -0.30 -4.77
CA TYR A 117 12.36 -1.11 -5.83
C TYR A 117 12.28 -0.36 -7.16
N ALA A 118 13.33 -0.52 -7.95
CA ALA A 118 13.21 -0.32 -9.38
C ALA A 118 12.26 -1.41 -9.89
N SER A 119 10.95 -1.14 -9.86
CA SER A 119 9.97 -2.05 -10.45
C SER A 119 10.31 -2.16 -11.93
N PRO A 120 10.55 -3.36 -12.46
CA PRO A 120 10.86 -3.52 -13.87
C PRO A 120 9.71 -3.07 -14.79
N THR A 121 8.53 -2.86 -14.24
CA THR A 121 7.35 -2.44 -15.01
C THR A 121 7.04 -0.95 -14.86
N GLU A 122 7.58 -0.28 -13.83
CA GLU A 122 7.24 1.11 -13.46
C GLU A 122 5.73 1.39 -13.38
N LEU A 123 4.92 0.33 -13.32
CA LEU A 123 3.46 0.43 -13.43
C LEU A 123 2.86 1.31 -12.33
N GLY A 124 3.28 1.13 -11.08
CA GLY A 124 2.77 1.93 -9.96
C GLY A 124 3.13 3.41 -10.13
N HIS A 125 4.37 3.70 -10.57
CA HIS A 125 4.81 5.07 -10.81
C HIS A 125 4.01 5.73 -11.95
N ARG A 126 3.82 5.01 -13.05
CA ARG A 126 3.03 5.50 -14.21
C ARG A 126 1.56 5.70 -13.83
N LEU A 127 0.98 4.72 -13.12
CA LEU A 127 -0.38 4.83 -12.60
C LEU A 127 -0.54 6.03 -11.68
N ASN A 128 0.41 6.25 -10.75
CA ASN A 128 0.40 7.41 -9.86
C ASN A 128 0.47 8.74 -10.62
N ALA A 129 1.40 8.86 -11.58
CA ALA A 129 1.55 10.06 -12.39
C ALA A 129 0.26 10.37 -13.16
N LYS A 130 -0.32 9.35 -13.80
CA LYS A 130 -1.57 9.49 -14.57
C LYS A 130 -2.76 9.80 -13.68
N PHE A 131 -2.86 9.15 -12.52
CA PHE A 131 -3.89 9.44 -11.54
C PHE A 131 -3.82 10.91 -11.09
N LEU A 132 -2.64 11.42 -10.74
CA LEU A 132 -2.46 12.80 -10.30
C LEU A 132 -2.82 13.83 -11.39
N GLU A 133 -2.67 13.47 -12.67
CA GLU A 133 -3.08 14.30 -13.81
C GLU A 133 -4.61 14.38 -13.95
N LEU A 134 -5.32 13.26 -13.75
CA LEU A 134 -6.74 13.11 -14.11
C LEU A 134 -7.69 13.22 -12.90
N ARG A 135 -7.19 13.10 -11.68
CA ARG A 135 -7.99 12.94 -10.46
C ARG A 135 -9.03 14.03 -10.26
N ASP A 136 -8.72 15.29 -10.58
CA ASP A 136 -9.60 16.43 -10.28
C ASP A 136 -10.95 16.36 -11.03
N SER A 137 -11.03 15.55 -12.10
CA SER A 137 -12.27 15.31 -12.85
C SER A 137 -13.10 14.14 -12.33
N THR A 138 -12.47 13.22 -11.58
CA THR A 138 -13.08 11.93 -11.19
C THR A 138 -13.06 11.66 -9.70
N HIS A 139 -12.24 12.38 -8.95
CA HIS A 139 -12.04 12.15 -7.52
C HIS A 139 -11.97 13.48 -6.76
N GLN A 140 -12.29 13.43 -5.46
CA GLN A 140 -12.07 14.52 -4.52
C GLN A 140 -11.19 14.05 -3.37
N GLN A 141 -10.33 14.93 -2.87
CA GLN A 141 -9.56 14.67 -1.68
C GLN A 141 -10.46 14.67 -0.44
N VAL A 142 -10.40 13.60 0.35
CA VAL A 142 -11.27 13.46 1.55
C VAL A 142 -10.47 13.35 2.84
N ALA A 143 -9.21 12.89 2.79
CA ALA A 143 -8.35 12.83 3.96
C ALA A 143 -6.86 12.90 3.60
N THR A 144 -6.03 13.32 4.56
CA THR A 144 -4.57 13.29 4.49
C THR A 144 -3.98 12.83 5.81
N PHE A 145 -2.86 12.10 5.75
CA PHE A 145 -2.14 11.58 6.90
C PHE A 145 -0.64 11.83 6.72
N ASP A 146 -0.06 12.62 7.62
CA ASP A 146 1.39 12.80 7.68
C ASP A 146 2.01 11.61 8.42
N MET A 147 2.87 10.86 7.72
CA MET A 147 3.49 9.65 8.26
C MET A 147 4.67 9.97 9.22
N GLY A 148 5.01 11.24 9.40
CA GLY A 148 6.07 11.69 10.32
C GLY A 148 7.50 11.45 9.82
N ASN A 149 7.66 10.97 8.59
CA ASN A 149 8.96 10.71 7.95
C ASN A 149 9.14 11.49 6.64
N GLY A 150 8.28 12.49 6.41
CA GLY A 150 8.24 13.30 5.18
C GLY A 150 7.33 12.74 4.09
N THR A 151 6.68 11.60 4.34
CA THR A 151 5.67 11.04 3.43
C THR A 151 4.27 11.46 3.89
N VAL A 152 3.42 11.86 2.97
CA VAL A 152 2.02 12.19 3.22
C VAL A 152 1.14 11.24 2.41
N PHE A 153 0.24 10.54 3.10
CA PHE A 153 -0.81 9.77 2.43
C PHE A 153 -2.01 10.65 2.19
N THR A 154 -2.56 10.56 0.98
CA THR A 154 -3.81 11.24 0.61
C THR A 154 -4.83 10.22 0.16
N ILE A 155 -6.05 10.35 0.68
CA ILE A 155 -7.19 9.52 0.29
C ILE A 155 -8.10 10.35 -0.60
N TRP A 156 -8.42 9.78 -1.75
CA TRP A 156 -9.26 10.36 -2.79
C TRP A 156 -10.52 9.53 -2.93
N GLU A 157 -11.68 10.14 -2.81
CA GLU A 157 -12.98 9.48 -3.05
C GLU A 157 -13.39 9.66 -4.51
N ARG A 158 -13.81 8.59 -5.15
CA ARG A 158 -14.37 8.66 -6.50
C ARG A 158 -15.71 9.36 -6.48
N THR A 159 -15.86 10.41 -7.30
CA THR A 159 -17.06 11.24 -7.39
C THR A 159 -17.86 11.01 -8.68
N ALA A 160 -17.27 10.33 -9.65
CA ALA A 160 -17.89 10.07 -10.94
C ALA A 160 -17.83 8.56 -11.28
N PRO A 161 -18.83 8.03 -11.99
CA PRO A 161 -18.78 6.66 -12.48
C PRO A 161 -17.62 6.49 -13.47
N VAL A 162 -17.05 5.29 -13.48
CA VAL A 162 -16.00 4.93 -14.46
C VAL A 162 -16.57 4.97 -15.87
N THR A 163 -15.88 5.65 -16.75
CA THR A 163 -16.24 5.72 -18.18
C THR A 163 -15.28 4.89 -19.02
N ARG A 164 -15.75 4.47 -20.21
CA ARG A 164 -14.90 3.78 -21.15
C ARG A 164 -13.69 4.65 -21.58
N GLU A 165 -13.91 5.94 -21.77
CA GLU A 165 -12.87 6.91 -22.14
C GLU A 165 -11.80 7.00 -21.04
N GLU A 166 -12.20 7.03 -19.75
CA GLU A 166 -11.27 6.99 -18.63
C GLU A 166 -10.41 5.73 -18.70
N VAL A 167 -11.01 4.54 -18.83
CA VAL A 167 -10.28 3.27 -18.92
C VAL A 167 -9.31 3.27 -20.11
N GLU A 168 -9.75 3.68 -21.29
CA GLU A 168 -8.91 3.77 -22.49
C GLU A 168 -7.72 4.72 -22.26
N THR A 169 -7.93 5.85 -21.57
CA THR A 169 -6.88 6.82 -21.27
C THR A 169 -5.77 6.24 -20.36
N TYR A 170 -6.13 5.34 -19.44
CA TYR A 170 -5.14 4.66 -18.58
C TYR A 170 -4.44 3.49 -19.29
N LEU A 171 -5.05 2.87 -20.29
CA LEU A 171 -4.53 1.68 -20.95
C LEU A 171 -3.67 1.99 -22.19
N HIS A 172 -3.79 3.17 -22.79
CA HIS A 172 -3.13 3.54 -24.05
C HIS A 172 -1.72 4.14 -23.88
N GLU A 173 -1.10 3.99 -22.75
CA GLU A 173 0.32 4.29 -22.50
C GLU A 173 1.06 2.98 -22.18
#